data_c5a79fd12212bc83f3b6aebc73e01144
#
_entry.id   c5a79fd12212bc83f3b6aebc73e01144
#
_cell.length_a   1.000
_cell.length_b   1.000
_cell.length_c   1.000
_cell.angle_alpha   90.00
_cell.angle_beta   90.00
_cell.angle_gamma   90.00
#
_symmetry.space_group_name_H-M   'P 1'
#
loop_
_entity.id
_entity.type
_entity.pdbx_description
1 polymer ?
#
loop_
_entity_poly.entity_id
_entity_poly.type
_entity_poly.pdbx_seq_one_letter_code
_entity_poly.pdbx_strand_id
1 'polypeptide(L)'
;YTFDDGLQEHYTLLFPKLEKYGFKGTFWIWGKCIENESAMQGKPRMSWAQIKEMSDKGQEISSHSWSHTNLKRVSLEEVKMEVEKNDSILYEKTGKIPRTFCYPFNAVNSDILKITSKNRVGTRTEQYPIGGDKSKSTPESLDKWVESLVNSGRWGVAMIHGISQGYDAFLNPEILWEHFSKV
;
A
#
# COMPACT_ATOMS: atom_id res chain seq x y z
N TYR A 1 -5.28 -6.49 -3.72
CA TYR A 1 -4.86 -6.17 -2.34
C TYR A 1 -3.82 -5.06 -2.39
N THR A 2 -3.90 -4.11 -1.45
CA THR A 2 -2.93 -3.03 -1.34
C THR A 2 -2.34 -2.97 0.07
N PHE A 3 -1.06 -2.64 0.16
CA PHE A 3 -0.27 -2.71 1.38
C PHE A 3 0.44 -1.38 1.60
N ASP A 4 0.12 -0.71 2.71
CA ASP A 4 0.56 0.64 2.99
C ASP A 4 1.85 0.67 3.83
N ASP A 5 2.63 1.74 3.70
CA ASP A 5 3.75 2.12 4.55
C ASP A 5 5.09 1.37 4.37
N GLY A 6 5.17 0.37 3.52
CA GLY A 6 6.45 -0.30 3.25
C GLY A 6 7.06 -1.02 4.45
N LEU A 7 6.26 -1.65 5.31
CA LEU A 7 6.72 -2.40 6.48
C LEU A 7 7.64 -3.57 6.08
N GLN A 8 8.63 -3.88 6.93
CA GLN A 8 9.56 -5.01 6.70
C GLN A 8 8.83 -6.33 6.50
N GLU A 9 7.74 -6.57 7.23
CA GLU A 9 6.97 -7.81 7.13
C GLU A 9 6.18 -7.96 5.79
N HIS A 10 6.03 -6.88 5.03
CA HIS A 10 5.53 -7.00 3.65
C HIS A 10 6.50 -7.81 2.78
N TYR A 11 7.79 -7.71 3.01
CA TYR A 11 8.79 -8.55 2.34
C TYR A 11 8.95 -9.91 3.01
N THR A 12 9.10 -9.95 4.35
CA THR A 12 9.50 -11.18 5.05
C THR A 12 8.37 -12.19 5.22
N LEU A 13 7.13 -11.74 5.36
CA LEU A 13 5.96 -12.60 5.61
C LEU A 13 5.00 -12.64 4.43
N LEU A 14 4.64 -11.47 3.89
CA LEU A 14 3.59 -11.36 2.89
C LEU A 14 4.05 -11.75 1.49
N PHE A 15 5.17 -11.19 1.01
CA PHE A 15 5.65 -11.42 -0.35
C PHE A 15 5.84 -12.91 -0.69
N PRO A 16 6.43 -13.76 0.17
CA PRO A 16 6.49 -15.20 -0.08
C PRO A 16 5.11 -15.87 -0.22
N LYS A 17 4.10 -15.37 0.50
CA LYS A 17 2.73 -15.90 0.40
C LYS A 17 2.07 -15.47 -0.91
N LEU A 18 2.23 -14.20 -1.32
CA LEU A 18 1.73 -13.74 -2.62
C LEU A 18 2.35 -14.55 -3.77
N GLU A 19 3.66 -14.77 -3.75
CA GLU A 19 4.32 -15.62 -4.76
C GLU A 19 3.82 -17.06 -4.74
N LYS A 20 3.64 -17.64 -3.55
CA LYS A 20 3.10 -19.01 -3.39
C LYS A 20 1.72 -19.17 -4.01
N TYR A 21 0.83 -18.19 -3.83
CA TYR A 21 -0.54 -18.24 -4.33
C TYR A 21 -0.71 -17.59 -5.72
N GLY A 22 0.35 -17.06 -6.31
CA GLY A 22 0.31 -16.43 -7.63
C GLY A 22 -0.32 -15.04 -7.65
N PHE A 23 -0.48 -14.38 -6.50
CA PHE A 23 -1.04 -13.03 -6.42
C PHE A 23 0.00 -11.95 -6.67
N LYS A 24 -0.49 -10.83 -7.20
CA LYS A 24 0.25 -9.57 -7.25
C LYS A 24 -0.50 -8.53 -6.42
N GLY A 25 0.26 -7.79 -5.62
CA GLY A 25 -0.24 -6.70 -4.79
C GLY A 25 0.35 -5.36 -5.16
N THR A 26 -0.30 -4.29 -4.69
CA THR A 26 0.21 -2.92 -4.79
C THR A 26 0.78 -2.49 -3.44
N PHE A 27 2.02 -2.06 -3.44
CA PHE A 27 2.74 -1.60 -2.24
C PHE A 27 2.94 -0.10 -2.30
N TRP A 28 2.31 0.63 -1.37
CA TRP A 28 2.35 2.08 -1.27
C TRP A 28 3.54 2.49 -0.41
N ILE A 29 4.55 3.08 -1.04
CA ILE A 29 5.81 3.41 -0.39
C ILE A 29 5.94 4.94 -0.24
N TRP A 30 6.26 5.41 0.97
CA TRP A 30 6.70 6.76 1.23
C TRP A 30 8.22 6.78 1.46
N GLY A 31 8.95 7.33 0.48
CA GLY A 31 10.40 7.15 0.33
C GLY A 31 11.22 7.65 1.53
N LYS A 32 10.77 8.73 2.21
CA LYS A 32 11.49 9.27 3.37
C LYS A 32 11.68 8.25 4.49
N CYS A 33 10.73 7.32 4.69
CA CYS A 33 10.87 6.31 5.74
C CYS A 33 11.92 5.25 5.39
N ILE A 34 12.12 4.99 4.10
CA ILE A 34 13.14 4.06 3.64
C ILE A 34 14.53 4.71 3.67
N GLU A 35 14.62 6.02 3.35
CA GLU A 35 15.87 6.78 3.39
C GLU A 35 16.31 7.16 4.82
N ASN A 36 15.38 7.28 5.74
CA ASN A 36 15.64 7.75 7.09
C ASN A 36 14.91 6.91 8.14
N GLU A 37 15.61 5.94 8.72
CA GLU A 37 15.07 5.04 9.73
C GLU A 37 14.45 5.75 10.94
N SER A 38 14.89 6.94 11.29
CA SER A 38 14.31 7.73 12.40
C SER A 38 12.87 8.19 12.11
N ALA A 39 12.44 8.21 10.84
CA ALA A 39 11.07 8.53 10.46
C ALA A 39 10.08 7.37 10.65
N MET A 40 10.53 6.22 11.10
CA MET A 40 9.82 4.94 11.01
C MET A 40 8.94 4.61 12.22
N GLN A 41 8.80 5.50 13.18
CA GLN A 41 7.96 5.31 14.37
C GLN A 41 8.22 3.98 15.11
N GLY A 42 9.49 3.53 15.16
CA GLY A 42 9.90 2.29 15.83
C GLY A 42 9.49 0.99 15.11
N LYS A 43 8.97 1.06 13.88
CA LYS A 43 8.62 -0.12 13.08
C LYS A 43 9.61 -0.30 11.92
N PRO A 44 10.20 -1.50 11.73
CA PRO A 44 11.13 -1.74 10.64
C PRO A 44 10.46 -1.63 9.28
N ARG A 45 11.17 -1.04 8.33
CA ARG A 45 10.74 -0.89 6.93
C ARG A 45 11.59 -1.76 6.02
N MET A 46 11.04 -2.06 4.84
CA MET A 46 11.81 -2.73 3.80
C MET A 46 13.02 -1.88 3.38
N SER A 47 14.10 -2.55 2.96
CA SER A 47 15.19 -1.88 2.26
C SER A 47 14.84 -1.63 0.78
N TRP A 48 15.55 -0.71 0.13
CA TRP A 48 15.40 -0.49 -1.32
C TRP A 48 15.72 -1.74 -2.14
N ALA A 49 16.65 -2.58 -1.69
CA ALA A 49 16.96 -3.84 -2.36
C ALA A 49 15.77 -4.81 -2.34
N GLN A 50 15.07 -4.90 -1.21
CA GLN A 50 13.86 -5.71 -1.07
C GLN A 50 12.71 -5.18 -1.92
N ILE A 51 12.49 -3.86 -1.91
CA ILE A 51 11.48 -3.19 -2.75
C ILE A 51 11.77 -3.43 -4.24
N LYS A 52 13.05 -3.33 -4.65
CA LYS A 52 13.48 -3.62 -6.02
C LYS A 52 13.21 -5.06 -6.42
N GLU A 53 13.54 -6.03 -5.56
CA GLU A 53 13.27 -7.44 -5.82
C GLU A 53 11.78 -7.71 -6.00
N MET A 54 10.92 -7.18 -5.11
CA MET A 54 9.47 -7.30 -5.23
C MET A 54 8.97 -6.71 -6.55
N SER A 55 9.49 -5.54 -6.93
CA SER A 55 9.18 -4.90 -8.21
C SER A 55 9.59 -5.77 -9.40
N ASP A 56 10.78 -6.36 -9.38
CA ASP A 56 11.28 -7.23 -10.47
C ASP A 56 10.46 -8.51 -10.59
N LYS A 57 9.93 -9.01 -9.48
CA LYS A 57 9.00 -10.15 -9.41
C LYS A 57 7.55 -9.79 -9.78
N GLY A 58 7.30 -8.55 -10.19
CA GLY A 58 6.01 -8.12 -10.74
C GLY A 58 5.00 -7.60 -9.70
N GLN A 59 5.43 -7.37 -8.47
CA GLN A 59 4.60 -6.61 -7.53
C GLN A 59 4.57 -5.13 -7.96
N GLU A 60 3.44 -4.45 -7.78
CA GLU A 60 3.35 -3.02 -8.04
C GLU A 60 3.95 -2.24 -6.87
N ILE A 61 4.99 -1.46 -7.12
CA ILE A 61 5.54 -0.50 -6.18
C ILE A 61 5.06 0.88 -6.59
N SER A 62 4.34 1.56 -5.71
CA SER A 62 3.72 2.83 -6.06
C SER A 62 3.75 3.87 -4.94
N SER A 63 3.22 5.06 -5.20
CA SER A 63 3.54 6.25 -4.43
C SER A 63 2.56 6.50 -3.28
N HIS A 64 3.12 6.79 -2.08
CA HIS A 64 2.39 7.18 -0.87
C HIS A 64 2.87 8.54 -0.32
N SER A 65 3.19 9.47 -1.21
CA SER A 65 3.90 10.74 -0.96
C SER A 65 5.34 10.52 -0.43
N TRP A 66 6.11 11.60 -0.34
CA TRP A 66 7.50 11.52 0.14
C TRP A 66 7.60 11.32 1.65
N SER A 67 6.89 12.14 2.42
CA SER A 67 7.06 12.20 3.88
C SER A 67 5.84 11.71 4.66
N HIS A 68 4.84 11.11 3.98
CA HIS A 68 3.58 10.69 4.58
C HIS A 68 2.84 11.84 5.30
N THR A 69 2.94 13.06 4.76
CA THR A 69 2.24 14.21 5.33
C THR A 69 0.74 14.19 4.98
N ASN A 70 -0.08 14.84 5.82
CA ASN A 70 -1.48 15.06 5.49
C ASN A 70 -1.59 16.13 4.41
N LEU A 71 -1.86 15.73 3.17
CA LEU A 71 -1.85 16.60 2.00
C LEU A 71 -2.89 17.73 2.04
N LYS A 72 -3.94 17.62 2.88
CA LYS A 72 -4.89 18.72 3.11
C LYS A 72 -4.36 19.85 4.02
N ARG A 73 -3.22 19.65 4.66
CA ARG A 73 -2.64 20.58 5.64
C ARG A 73 -1.43 21.33 5.11
N VAL A 74 -1.11 21.15 3.85
CA VAL A 74 0.06 21.77 3.18
C VAL A 74 -0.39 22.49 1.92
N SER A 75 0.47 23.36 1.37
CA SER A 75 0.20 24.07 0.11
C SER A 75 0.16 23.13 -1.09
N LEU A 76 -0.45 23.55 -2.20
CA LEU A 76 -0.47 22.75 -3.43
C LEU A 76 0.93 22.59 -4.04
N GLU A 77 1.82 23.55 -3.86
CA GLU A 77 3.23 23.45 -4.23
C GLU A 77 3.93 22.35 -3.43
N GLU A 78 3.64 22.29 -2.15
CA GLU A 78 4.18 21.23 -1.28
C GLU A 78 3.58 19.86 -1.62
N VAL A 79 2.29 19.78 -1.93
CA VAL A 79 1.67 18.55 -2.45
C VAL A 79 2.40 18.08 -3.70
N LYS A 80 2.68 18.98 -4.65
CA LYS A 80 3.42 18.65 -5.88
C LYS A 80 4.82 18.12 -5.56
N MET A 81 5.53 18.79 -4.66
CA MET A 81 6.88 18.37 -4.23
C MET A 81 6.86 16.98 -3.57
N GLU A 82 5.89 16.70 -2.69
CA GLU A 82 5.68 15.41 -2.03
C GLU A 82 5.48 14.28 -3.03
N VAL A 83 4.71 14.55 -4.09
CA VAL A 83 4.42 13.57 -5.15
C VAL A 83 5.66 13.37 -6.04
N GLU A 84 6.21 14.45 -6.61
CA GLU A 84 7.30 14.37 -7.58
C GLU A 84 8.58 13.79 -6.97
N LYS A 85 8.89 14.16 -5.74
CA LYS A 85 10.06 13.63 -5.03
C LYS A 85 9.94 12.14 -4.76
N ASN A 86 8.75 11.68 -4.32
CA ASN A 86 8.55 10.26 -4.09
C ASN A 86 8.58 9.45 -5.39
N ASP A 87 7.96 9.95 -6.44
CA ASP A 87 7.98 9.29 -7.75
C ASP A 87 9.39 9.17 -8.30
N SER A 88 10.20 10.23 -8.14
CA SER A 88 11.59 10.23 -8.59
C SER A 88 12.44 9.18 -7.90
N ILE A 89 12.34 9.06 -6.56
CA ILE A 89 13.09 8.06 -5.82
C ILE A 89 12.62 6.63 -6.15
N LEU A 90 11.32 6.42 -6.26
CA LEU A 90 10.78 5.12 -6.64
C LEU A 90 11.25 4.69 -8.02
N TYR A 91 11.26 5.62 -9.00
CA TYR A 91 11.82 5.35 -10.32
C TYR A 91 13.33 5.07 -10.27
N GLU A 92 14.10 5.87 -9.56
CA GLU A 92 15.54 5.66 -9.37
C GLU A 92 15.86 4.26 -8.82
N LYS A 93 15.11 3.84 -7.79
CA LYS A 93 15.39 2.58 -7.09
C LYS A 93 14.83 1.34 -7.78
N THR A 94 13.71 1.48 -8.50
CA THR A 94 13.03 0.31 -9.12
C THR A 94 13.18 0.24 -10.63
N GLY A 95 13.51 1.35 -11.29
CA GLY A 95 13.49 1.50 -12.74
C GLY A 95 12.10 1.57 -13.35
N LYS A 96 11.04 1.65 -12.53
CA LYS A 96 9.64 1.69 -12.97
C LYS A 96 8.93 2.94 -12.48
N ILE A 97 8.16 3.57 -13.38
CA ILE A 97 7.36 4.75 -13.04
C ILE A 97 6.17 4.31 -12.18
N PRO A 98 5.94 4.94 -10.99
CA PRO A 98 4.75 4.68 -10.18
C PRO A 98 3.46 4.99 -10.96
N ARG A 99 2.58 3.98 -11.08
CA ARG A 99 1.38 4.06 -11.92
C ARG A 99 0.13 4.47 -11.14
N THR A 100 0.16 4.35 -9.83
CA THR A 100 -0.96 4.65 -8.94
C THR A 100 -0.51 5.54 -7.78
N PHE A 101 -1.48 6.03 -6.98
CA PHE A 101 -1.19 6.86 -5.81
C PHE A 101 -2.16 6.55 -4.67
N CYS A 102 -1.66 6.52 -3.45
CA CYS A 102 -2.45 6.43 -2.23
C CYS A 102 -2.22 7.66 -1.34
N TYR A 103 -3.32 8.19 -0.82
CA TYR A 103 -3.29 9.40 0.01
C TYR A 103 -3.00 9.05 1.48
N PRO A 104 -1.89 9.55 2.08
CA PRO A 104 -1.72 9.49 3.52
C PRO A 104 -2.97 10.05 4.24
N PHE A 105 -3.43 9.34 5.27
CA PHE A 105 -4.63 9.71 6.06
C PHE A 105 -5.92 9.85 5.23
N ASN A 106 -6.00 9.31 4.02
CA ASN A 106 -7.09 9.53 3.07
C ASN A 106 -7.34 11.03 2.79
N ALA A 107 -6.28 11.85 2.88
CA ALA A 107 -6.35 13.31 2.77
C ALA A 107 -6.36 13.73 1.30
N VAL A 108 -7.54 13.76 0.70
CA VAL A 108 -7.76 14.16 -0.71
C VAL A 108 -8.87 15.19 -0.83
N ASN A 109 -8.74 16.10 -1.77
CA ASN A 109 -9.78 16.99 -2.31
C ASN A 109 -9.57 17.13 -3.83
N SER A 110 -10.41 17.92 -4.50
CA SER A 110 -10.37 18.06 -5.96
C SER A 110 -9.04 18.59 -6.50
N ASP A 111 -8.38 19.50 -5.80
CA ASP A 111 -7.13 20.08 -6.26
C ASP A 111 -5.93 19.17 -6.03
N ILE A 112 -5.89 18.49 -4.88
CA ILE A 112 -4.93 17.41 -4.61
C ILE A 112 -5.10 16.29 -5.64
N LEU A 113 -6.34 15.89 -5.93
CA LEU A 113 -6.64 14.84 -6.93
C LEU A 113 -6.08 15.21 -8.31
N LYS A 114 -6.24 16.46 -8.76
CA LYS A 114 -5.70 16.93 -10.06
C LYS A 114 -4.18 16.77 -10.15
N ILE A 115 -3.47 17.04 -9.04
CA ILE A 115 -2.01 16.88 -8.98
C ILE A 115 -1.62 15.40 -8.96
N THR A 116 -2.22 14.63 -8.07
CA THR A 116 -1.84 13.23 -7.81
C THR A 116 -2.26 12.26 -8.90
N SER A 117 -3.31 12.56 -9.68
CA SER A 117 -3.77 11.73 -10.79
C SER A 117 -3.01 11.94 -12.09
N LYS A 118 -2.19 12.99 -12.18
CA LYS A 118 -1.45 13.31 -13.40
C LYS A 118 -0.50 12.17 -13.78
N ASN A 119 -0.60 11.67 -15.02
CA ASN A 119 0.21 10.58 -15.56
C ASN A 119 0.05 9.24 -14.82
N ARG A 120 -1.09 9.01 -14.16
CA ARG A 120 -1.39 7.78 -13.43
C ARG A 120 -2.60 7.06 -14.01
N VAL A 121 -2.67 5.77 -13.79
CA VAL A 121 -3.83 4.94 -14.15
C VAL A 121 -4.93 5.01 -13.09
N GLY A 122 -4.59 5.42 -11.87
CA GLY A 122 -5.56 5.55 -10.79
C GLY A 122 -4.99 6.08 -9.49
N THR A 123 -5.89 6.48 -8.60
CA THR A 123 -5.57 6.84 -7.22
C THR A 123 -6.56 6.16 -6.28
N ARG A 124 -6.12 5.72 -5.09
CA ARG A 124 -6.99 5.08 -4.11
C ARG A 124 -7.74 6.13 -3.29
N THR A 125 -9.00 6.37 -3.61
CA THR A 125 -9.90 7.27 -2.87
C THR A 125 -10.87 6.53 -1.96
N GLU A 126 -11.10 5.24 -2.24
CA GLU A 126 -11.93 4.34 -1.45
C GLU A 126 -11.20 3.03 -1.20
N GLN A 127 -11.45 2.41 -0.06
CA GLN A 127 -10.85 1.13 0.30
C GLN A 127 -11.73 0.34 1.28
N TYR A 128 -11.53 -0.97 1.28
CA TYR A 128 -12.05 -1.88 2.31
C TYR A 128 -10.91 -2.20 3.29
N PRO A 129 -11.00 -1.77 4.56
CA PRO A 129 -9.96 -2.03 5.55
C PRO A 129 -9.94 -3.50 5.95
N ILE A 130 -8.76 -4.10 5.92
CA ILE A 130 -8.52 -5.48 6.33
C ILE A 130 -7.40 -5.50 7.37
N GLY A 131 -7.57 -6.29 8.41
CA GLY A 131 -6.65 -6.33 9.55
C GLY A 131 -7.11 -5.45 10.70
N GLY A 132 -6.43 -5.56 11.84
CA GLY A 132 -6.71 -4.84 13.08
C GLY A 132 -8.01 -5.25 13.79
N ASP A 133 -8.09 -4.88 15.06
CA ASP A 133 -9.25 -5.19 15.91
C ASP A 133 -10.55 -4.54 15.39
N LYS A 134 -10.44 -3.37 14.77
CA LYS A 134 -11.59 -2.59 14.31
C LYS A 134 -12.26 -3.19 13.09
N SER A 135 -11.51 -3.82 12.20
CA SER A 135 -12.06 -4.44 10.99
C SER A 135 -12.77 -5.76 11.28
N LYS A 136 -12.44 -6.41 12.42
CA LYS A 136 -12.94 -7.73 12.81
C LYS A 136 -12.86 -8.75 11.67
N SER A 137 -11.79 -8.67 10.88
CA SER A 137 -11.60 -9.54 9.72
C SER A 137 -11.54 -11.01 10.15
N THR A 138 -12.31 -11.86 9.49
CA THR A 138 -12.24 -13.31 9.54
C THR A 138 -12.10 -13.86 8.12
N PRO A 139 -11.60 -15.10 7.90
CA PRO A 139 -11.55 -15.68 6.57
C PRO A 139 -12.89 -15.60 5.85
N GLU A 140 -13.98 -15.94 6.54
CA GLU A 140 -15.34 -15.94 5.97
C GLU A 140 -15.80 -14.52 5.59
N SER A 141 -15.44 -13.50 6.38
CA SER A 141 -15.80 -12.10 6.06
C SER A 141 -15.05 -11.60 4.82
N LEU A 142 -13.80 -12.00 4.66
CA LEU A 142 -13.00 -11.66 3.49
C LEU A 142 -13.47 -12.41 2.23
N ASP A 143 -13.80 -13.69 2.37
CA ASP A 143 -14.36 -14.52 1.30
C ASP A 143 -15.68 -13.91 0.79
N LYS A 144 -16.61 -13.58 1.69
CA LYS A 144 -17.88 -12.91 1.36
C LYS A 144 -17.68 -11.55 0.68
N TRP A 145 -16.68 -10.78 1.10
CA TRP A 145 -16.36 -9.51 0.44
C TRP A 145 -15.94 -9.75 -1.00
N VAL A 146 -15.04 -10.68 -1.28
CA VAL A 146 -14.61 -11.04 -2.64
C VAL A 146 -15.80 -11.55 -3.46
N GLU A 147 -16.60 -12.48 -2.93
CA GLU A 147 -17.81 -12.98 -3.59
C GLU A 147 -18.77 -11.85 -3.99
N SER A 148 -18.95 -10.85 -3.11
CA SER A 148 -19.80 -9.69 -3.40
C SER A 148 -19.29 -8.85 -4.58
N LEU A 149 -17.97 -8.74 -4.72
CA LEU A 149 -17.34 -8.05 -5.85
C LEU A 149 -17.53 -8.83 -7.15
N VAL A 150 -17.27 -10.14 -7.11
CA VAL A 150 -17.48 -11.03 -8.26
C VAL A 150 -18.93 -10.99 -8.74
N ASN A 151 -19.88 -11.17 -7.82
CA ASN A 151 -21.31 -11.19 -8.14
C ASN A 151 -21.85 -9.85 -8.68
N SER A 152 -21.27 -8.74 -8.24
CA SER A 152 -21.68 -7.39 -8.69
C SER A 152 -20.88 -6.85 -9.88
N GLY A 153 -19.80 -7.55 -10.30
CA GLY A 153 -18.87 -7.06 -11.31
C GLY A 153 -18.12 -5.79 -10.89
N ARG A 154 -18.00 -5.53 -9.58
CA ARG A 154 -17.38 -4.32 -9.04
C ARG A 154 -15.89 -4.53 -8.78
N TRP A 155 -15.16 -3.43 -8.84
CA TRP A 155 -13.76 -3.37 -8.42
C TRP A 155 -13.69 -3.11 -6.91
N GLY A 156 -12.87 -3.88 -6.19
CA GLY A 156 -12.62 -3.69 -4.77
C GLY A 156 -11.13 -3.48 -4.49
N VAL A 157 -10.84 -2.55 -3.57
CA VAL A 157 -9.47 -2.27 -3.13
C VAL A 157 -9.36 -2.57 -1.65
N ALA A 158 -8.61 -3.59 -1.29
CA ALA A 158 -8.30 -3.93 0.10
C ALA A 158 -7.15 -3.04 0.61
N MET A 159 -7.31 -2.45 1.79
CA MET A 159 -6.27 -1.70 2.49
C MET A 159 -5.73 -2.53 3.67
N ILE A 160 -4.44 -2.81 3.64
CA ILE A 160 -3.73 -3.56 4.68
C ILE A 160 -2.47 -2.78 5.07
N HIS A 161 -2.23 -2.62 6.37
CA HIS A 161 -0.98 -2.07 6.89
C HIS A 161 -0.10 -3.19 7.46
N GLY A 162 -0.17 -3.44 8.75
CA GLY A 162 0.60 -4.48 9.40
C GLY A 162 0.07 -5.89 9.14
N ILE A 163 0.95 -6.87 9.14
CA ILE A 163 0.59 -8.30 9.11
C ILE A 163 0.57 -8.86 10.53
N SER A 164 1.71 -8.87 11.22
CA SER A 164 1.85 -9.28 12.61
C SER A 164 2.27 -8.14 13.54
N GLN A 165 2.71 -7.04 12.96
CA GLN A 165 3.19 -5.85 13.66
C GLN A 165 2.72 -4.59 12.91
N GLY A 166 2.84 -3.44 13.55
CA GLY A 166 2.52 -2.16 12.91
C GLY A 166 1.09 -1.71 13.14
N TYR A 167 0.67 -0.73 12.36
CA TYR A 167 -0.68 -0.18 12.43
C TYR A 167 -1.67 -1.16 11.84
N ASP A 168 -2.79 -1.37 12.53
CA ASP A 168 -3.87 -2.28 12.11
C ASP A 168 -3.37 -3.70 11.74
N ALA A 169 -2.37 -4.24 12.46
CA ALA A 169 -1.92 -5.60 12.27
C ALA A 169 -3.02 -6.61 12.59
N PHE A 170 -2.96 -7.78 11.95
CA PHE A 170 -3.87 -8.87 12.26
C PHE A 170 -3.59 -9.41 13.66
N LEU A 171 -4.63 -9.75 14.42
CA LEU A 171 -4.51 -10.50 15.66
C LEU A 171 -3.91 -11.90 15.39
N ASN A 172 -4.30 -12.49 14.27
CA ASN A 172 -3.77 -13.74 13.78
C ASN A 172 -3.56 -13.64 12.26
N PRO A 173 -2.33 -13.60 11.76
CA PRO A 173 -2.03 -13.56 10.32
C PRO A 173 -2.57 -14.74 9.52
N GLU A 174 -2.85 -15.89 10.14
CA GLU A 174 -3.44 -17.05 9.46
C GLU A 174 -4.78 -16.73 8.82
N ILE A 175 -5.52 -15.73 9.33
CA ILE A 175 -6.77 -15.23 8.72
C ILE A 175 -6.53 -14.84 7.25
N LEU A 176 -5.45 -14.12 6.98
CA LEU A 176 -5.11 -13.68 5.63
C LEU A 176 -4.62 -14.85 4.76
N TRP A 177 -3.83 -15.76 5.34
CA TRP A 177 -3.31 -16.92 4.61
C TRP A 177 -4.39 -17.93 4.25
N GLU A 178 -5.33 -18.16 5.15
CA GLU A 178 -6.49 -19.01 4.88
C GLU A 178 -7.35 -18.40 3.77
N HIS A 179 -7.63 -17.11 3.83
CA HIS A 179 -8.36 -16.39 2.77
C HIS A 179 -7.64 -16.52 1.42
N PHE A 180 -6.33 -16.24 1.34
CA PHE A 180 -5.56 -16.36 0.09
C PHE A 180 -5.53 -17.78 -0.48
N SER A 181 -5.73 -18.79 0.34
CA SER A 181 -5.78 -20.18 -0.14
C SER A 181 -7.09 -20.56 -0.84
N LYS A 182 -8.13 -19.73 -0.70
CA LYS A 182 -9.49 -20.00 -1.21
C LYS A 182 -9.87 -19.18 -2.44
N VAL A 183 -9.22 -18.03 -2.66
CA VAL A 183 -9.58 -17.06 -3.72
C VAL A 183 -8.66 -17.07 -4.96
#